data_4ea01ee72335eda11aa282a7c331cd9f
#
_entry.id   4ea01ee72335eda11aa282a7c331cd9f
#
_cell.length_a   1.000
_cell.length_b   1.000
_cell.length_c   1.000
_cell.angle_alpha   90.00
_cell.angle_beta   90.00
_cell.angle_gamma   90.00
#
_symmetry.space_group_name_H-M   'P 1'
#
loop_
_entity.id
_entity.type
_entity.pdbx_description
1 polymer ?
#
loop_
_entity_poly.entity_id
_entity_poly.type
_entity_poly.pdbx_seq_one_letter_code
_entity_poly.pdbx_strand_id
1 'polypeptide(L)'
;GRGHMTTLFASPRLFIATVDFNLEICPILVNAQEVRGCWITLDYCQEGRCEVAMPGESAIIVKPGDCCLSASRRLPSEYRYPLGRYRGIKLCFSDGVTNEPAYGVMREAGFSFGSWIEQLDPAVLFEGDDQLNALMASFEALVDPFDAPRSKLRFMEVLLHVKARGLPTGRRHSYYTKSHMRIARTTHDRLCADLGCDYRLRDIADSFGISVTSLNNYFQGVYGVPVPTYLRERRLQEAAKLLEVTDESVATIAARVGYANPSKFSAA
;
A
#
# COMPACT_ATOMS: atom_id res chain seq x y z
N GLY A 1 -6.46 15.64 2.69
CA GLY A 1 -6.85 14.23 2.84
C GLY A 1 -7.42 13.96 4.22
N ARG A 2 -8.17 12.90 4.35
CA ARG A 2 -8.72 12.41 5.62
C ARG A 2 -8.33 10.94 5.77
N GLY A 3 -8.18 10.49 7.03
CA GLY A 3 -7.95 9.09 7.28
C GLY A 3 -7.96 8.80 8.77
N HIS A 4 -8.14 7.55 9.10
CA HIS A 4 -8.11 7.09 10.48
C HIS A 4 -7.34 5.79 10.58
N MET A 5 -6.76 5.58 11.74
CA MET A 5 -6.15 4.33 12.14
C MET A 5 -6.84 3.90 13.43
N THR A 6 -7.46 2.74 13.38
CA THR A 6 -8.13 2.16 14.55
C THR A 6 -7.17 1.18 15.21
N THR A 7 -6.76 1.51 16.43
CA THR A 7 -5.90 0.62 17.23
C THR A 7 -6.76 -0.48 17.84
N LEU A 8 -6.51 -1.71 17.44
CA LEU A 8 -7.18 -2.90 18.00
C LEU A 8 -6.49 -3.41 19.25
N PHE A 9 -5.17 -3.25 19.30
CA PHE A 9 -4.36 -3.59 20.46
C PHE A 9 -3.05 -2.80 20.47
N ALA A 10 -2.62 -2.35 21.64
CA ALA A 10 -1.32 -1.72 21.85
C ALA A 10 -0.68 -2.14 23.16
N SER A 11 0.60 -2.51 23.12
CA SER A 11 1.49 -2.73 24.24
C SER A 11 2.91 -2.26 23.88
N PRO A 12 3.85 -2.23 24.84
CA PRO A 12 5.24 -1.87 24.52
C PRO A 12 5.92 -2.77 23.48
N ARG A 13 5.34 -3.93 23.16
CA ARG A 13 5.98 -4.94 22.28
C ARG A 13 5.12 -5.39 21.11
N LEU A 14 3.84 -5.01 21.09
CA LEU A 14 2.90 -5.40 20.05
C LEU A 14 1.92 -4.26 19.77
N PHE A 15 1.74 -3.93 18.51
CA PHE A 15 0.76 -2.98 18.02
C PHE A 15 -0.02 -3.60 16.87
N ILE A 16 -1.33 -3.56 16.95
CA ILE A 16 -2.27 -4.08 15.94
C ILE A 16 -3.24 -2.97 15.59
N ALA A 17 -3.36 -2.63 14.32
CA ALA A 17 -4.28 -1.61 13.85
C ALA A 17 -4.85 -1.92 12.47
N THR A 18 -6.06 -1.44 12.23
CA THR A 18 -6.59 -1.25 10.88
C THR A 18 -6.33 0.19 10.45
N VAL A 19 -6.07 0.38 9.17
CA VAL A 19 -5.82 1.70 8.56
C VAL A 19 -6.78 1.93 7.41
N ASP A 20 -7.32 3.14 7.34
CA ASP A 20 -8.21 3.59 6.27
C ASP A 20 -7.89 5.05 5.94
N PHE A 21 -7.18 5.27 4.85
CA PHE A 21 -6.65 6.57 4.48
C PHE A 21 -7.11 7.00 3.09
N ASN A 22 -7.59 8.26 3.01
CA ASN A 22 -7.87 8.97 1.77
C ASN A 22 -6.87 10.14 1.64
N LEU A 23 -5.60 9.79 1.43
CA LEU A 23 -4.48 10.74 1.30
C LEU A 23 -3.32 10.08 0.57
N GLU A 24 -2.48 10.87 -0.08
CA GLU A 24 -1.30 10.36 -0.83
C GLU A 24 -0.08 10.16 0.07
N ILE A 25 0.02 10.95 1.13
CA ILE A 25 1.15 10.91 2.08
C ILE A 25 0.58 10.93 3.50
N CYS A 26 0.96 9.95 4.29
CA CYS A 26 0.68 9.88 5.71
C CYS A 26 1.98 10.07 6.48
N PRO A 27 2.15 11.20 7.20
CA PRO A 27 3.26 11.35 8.11
C PRO A 27 3.11 10.36 9.27
N ILE A 28 4.21 9.74 9.68
CA ILE A 28 4.19 8.88 10.85
C ILE A 28 4.15 9.75 12.10
N LEU A 29 3.01 9.71 12.79
CA LEU A 29 2.76 10.49 14.00
C LEU A 29 3.35 9.86 15.27
N VAL A 30 4.03 8.73 15.17
CA VAL A 30 4.66 8.08 16.32
C VAL A 30 5.98 8.79 16.61
N ASN A 31 6.14 9.22 17.85
CA ASN A 31 7.40 9.78 18.35
C ASN A 31 8.52 8.72 18.18
N ALA A 32 9.26 8.81 17.09
CA ALA A 32 10.31 7.85 16.73
C ALA A 32 11.42 7.73 17.80
N GLN A 33 11.46 8.65 18.76
CA GLN A 33 12.39 8.64 19.88
C GLN A 33 12.02 7.61 20.97
N GLU A 34 10.77 7.15 21.01
CA GLU A 34 10.30 6.18 22.01
C GLU A 34 10.41 4.73 21.55
N VAL A 35 10.62 4.49 20.26
CA VAL A 35 10.72 3.14 19.68
C VAL A 35 12.15 2.63 19.81
N ARG A 36 12.46 1.99 20.93
CA ARG A 36 13.76 1.33 21.13
C ARG A 36 13.71 -0.12 20.64
N GLY A 37 14.79 -0.55 19.99
CA GLY A 37 14.95 -1.92 19.52
C GLY A 37 14.61 -2.13 18.04
N CYS A 38 14.62 -3.39 17.62
CA CYS A 38 14.23 -3.79 16.28
C CYS A 38 12.76 -4.19 16.27
N TRP A 39 12.04 -3.76 15.25
CA TRP A 39 10.64 -4.09 15.04
C TRP A 39 10.46 -4.83 13.74
N ILE A 40 9.58 -5.82 13.75
CA ILE A 40 9.03 -6.44 12.56
C ILE A 40 7.65 -5.86 12.33
N THR A 41 7.40 -5.41 11.11
CA THR A 41 6.09 -4.92 10.68
C THR A 41 5.58 -5.84 9.58
N LEU A 42 4.36 -6.32 9.73
CA LEU A 42 3.59 -6.95 8.66
C LEU A 42 2.50 -5.96 8.24
N ASP A 43 2.62 -5.47 7.03
CA ASP A 43 1.61 -4.65 6.36
C ASP A 43 0.84 -5.53 5.37
N TYR A 44 -0.47 -5.65 5.55
CA TYR A 44 -1.38 -6.31 4.63
C TYR A 44 -2.24 -5.28 3.92
N CYS A 45 -2.19 -5.27 2.60
CA CYS A 45 -2.99 -4.36 1.78
C CYS A 45 -4.33 -4.98 1.41
N GLN A 46 -5.42 -4.31 1.73
CA GLN A 46 -6.77 -4.71 1.34
C GLN A 46 -7.26 -3.90 0.14
N GLU A 47 -6.95 -2.61 0.11
CA GLU A 47 -7.36 -1.69 -0.95
C GLU A 47 -6.29 -0.63 -1.20
N GLY A 48 -6.15 -0.21 -2.45
CA GLY A 48 -5.19 0.81 -2.81
C GLY A 48 -3.79 0.27 -3.05
N ARG A 49 -2.79 1.08 -2.78
CA ARG A 49 -1.37 0.72 -2.90
C ARG A 49 -0.55 1.47 -1.87
N CYS A 50 0.45 0.80 -1.33
CA CYS A 50 1.41 1.41 -0.40
C CYS A 50 2.82 1.31 -0.98
N GLU A 51 3.54 2.42 -0.96
CA GLU A 51 4.96 2.45 -1.28
C GLU A 51 5.76 2.25 0.00
N VAL A 52 6.56 1.21 0.04
CA VAL A 52 7.51 0.92 1.12
C VAL A 52 8.91 1.25 0.63
N ALA A 53 9.51 2.27 1.22
CA ALA A 53 10.88 2.68 0.90
C ALA A 53 11.88 1.60 1.35
N MET A 54 12.86 1.32 0.49
CA MET A 54 13.88 0.32 0.72
C MET A 54 15.28 0.96 0.73
N PRO A 55 16.28 0.35 1.35
CA PRO A 55 17.66 0.81 1.26
C PRO A 55 18.14 0.88 -0.21
N GLY A 56 19.07 1.79 -0.51
CA GLY A 56 19.64 1.90 -1.84
C GLY A 56 18.74 2.55 -2.89
N GLU A 57 17.87 3.45 -2.48
CA GLU A 57 17.01 4.26 -3.37
C GLU A 57 16.00 3.45 -4.20
N SER A 58 15.55 2.32 -3.70
CA SER A 58 14.49 1.50 -4.27
C SER A 58 13.24 1.53 -3.42
N ALA A 59 12.12 1.08 -3.99
CA ALA A 59 10.86 0.92 -3.28
C ALA A 59 10.15 -0.36 -3.71
N ILE A 60 9.33 -0.88 -2.82
CA ILE A 60 8.36 -1.95 -3.08
C ILE A 60 6.98 -1.32 -3.12
N ILE A 61 6.14 -1.76 -4.05
CA ILE A 61 4.72 -1.41 -4.07
C ILE A 61 3.93 -2.62 -3.57
N VAL A 62 3.25 -2.42 -2.45
CA VAL A 62 2.32 -3.39 -1.85
C VAL A 62 0.94 -3.15 -2.46
N LYS A 63 0.37 -4.14 -3.10
CA LYS A 63 -0.95 -4.11 -3.78
C LYS A 63 -1.98 -4.92 -3.00
N PRO A 64 -3.29 -4.85 -3.31
CA PRO A 64 -4.31 -5.66 -2.64
C PRO A 64 -4.00 -7.16 -2.67
N GLY A 65 -4.12 -7.80 -1.50
CA GLY A 65 -3.76 -9.20 -1.27
C GLY A 65 -2.30 -9.44 -0.91
N ASP A 66 -1.42 -8.44 -1.03
CA ASP A 66 -0.02 -8.57 -0.65
C ASP A 66 0.17 -8.37 0.85
N CYS A 67 1.14 -9.14 1.39
CA CYS A 67 1.74 -8.95 2.70
C CYS A 67 3.19 -8.47 2.52
N CYS A 68 3.56 -7.41 3.19
CA CYS A 68 4.94 -6.95 3.29
C CYS A 68 5.44 -7.13 4.72
N LEU A 69 6.40 -8.03 4.91
CA LEU A 69 7.14 -8.17 6.16
C LEU A 69 8.44 -7.38 6.05
N SER A 70 8.64 -6.44 6.95
CA SER A 70 9.86 -5.64 7.00
C SER A 70 10.43 -5.60 8.43
N ALA A 71 11.76 -5.53 8.51
CA ALA A 71 12.46 -5.36 9.76
C ALA A 71 13.12 -3.98 9.79
N SER A 72 12.89 -3.22 10.85
CA SER A 72 13.48 -1.89 10.97
C SER A 72 13.86 -1.55 12.41
N ARG A 73 14.98 -0.87 12.55
CA ARG A 73 15.38 -0.19 13.80
C ARG A 73 14.88 1.25 13.85
N ARG A 74 14.32 1.74 12.74
CA ARG A 74 13.75 3.08 12.62
C ARG A 74 12.46 2.96 11.80
N LEU A 75 11.39 3.52 12.31
CA LEU A 75 10.17 3.67 11.53
C LEU A 75 10.44 4.59 10.33
N PRO A 76 9.82 4.34 9.16
CA PRO A 76 9.89 5.28 8.05
C PRO A 76 9.31 6.64 8.48
N SER A 77 9.79 7.73 7.87
CA SER A 77 9.31 9.07 8.18
C SER A 77 7.90 9.34 7.63
N GLU A 78 7.53 8.64 6.57
CA GLU A 78 6.23 8.77 5.90
C GLU A 78 5.87 7.48 5.18
N TYR A 79 4.57 7.25 4.99
CA TYR A 79 4.02 6.28 4.04
C TYR A 79 3.44 7.02 2.84
N ARG A 80 3.61 6.45 1.65
CA ARG A 80 3.03 6.99 0.41
C ARG A 80 1.99 6.04 -0.15
N TYR A 81 0.86 6.60 -0.53
CA TYR A 81 -0.27 5.88 -1.12
C TYR A 81 -0.54 6.46 -2.51
N PRO A 82 0.05 5.90 -3.57
CA PRO A 82 0.00 6.49 -4.92
C PRO A 82 -1.39 6.77 -5.47
N LEU A 83 -2.39 6.00 -5.04
CA LEU A 83 -3.78 6.18 -5.47
C LEU A 83 -4.59 7.16 -4.60
N GLY A 84 -3.96 7.76 -3.58
CA GLY A 84 -4.65 8.61 -2.63
C GLY A 84 -5.67 7.87 -1.75
N ARG A 85 -5.72 6.54 -1.86
CA ARG A 85 -6.59 5.64 -1.10
C ARG A 85 -5.79 4.42 -0.65
N TYR A 86 -5.90 4.09 0.63
CA TYR A 86 -5.29 2.88 1.18
C TYR A 86 -6.12 2.35 2.35
N ARG A 87 -6.41 1.04 2.31
CA ARG A 87 -6.98 0.31 3.43
C ARG A 87 -6.17 -0.96 3.67
N GLY A 88 -5.90 -1.25 4.94
CA GLY A 88 -5.10 -2.41 5.27
C GLY A 88 -5.00 -2.66 6.77
N ILE A 89 -4.19 -3.65 7.11
CA ILE A 89 -3.95 -4.08 8.48
C ILE A 89 -2.46 -4.02 8.74
N LYS A 90 -2.11 -3.45 9.88
CA LYS A 90 -0.74 -3.29 10.34
C LYS A 90 -0.53 -4.06 11.63
N LEU A 91 0.42 -4.99 11.60
CA LEU A 91 0.90 -5.74 12.76
C LEU A 91 2.35 -5.38 13.00
N CYS A 92 2.66 -4.73 14.13
CA CYS A 92 4.02 -4.35 14.49
C CYS A 92 4.39 -5.04 15.80
N PHE A 93 5.53 -5.72 15.85
CA PHE A 93 5.99 -6.39 17.06
C PHE A 93 7.51 -6.31 17.20
N SER A 94 7.97 -6.23 18.46
CA SER A 94 9.38 -6.10 18.79
C SER A 94 9.93 -7.38 19.40
N ASP A 95 11.25 -7.43 19.55
CA ASP A 95 11.93 -8.49 20.28
C ASP A 95 11.35 -8.68 21.69
N GLY A 96 11.27 -9.92 22.12
CA GLY A 96 10.72 -10.30 23.42
C GLY A 96 9.20 -10.37 23.49
N VAL A 97 8.44 -10.11 22.41
CA VAL A 97 6.99 -10.39 22.38
C VAL A 97 6.71 -11.86 22.72
N THR A 98 7.57 -12.77 22.29
CA THR A 98 7.48 -14.21 22.57
C THR A 98 7.84 -14.61 23.99
N ASN A 99 8.42 -13.69 24.78
CA ASN A 99 8.72 -13.91 26.20
C ASN A 99 7.49 -13.67 27.10
N GLU A 100 6.47 -13.02 26.60
CA GLU A 100 5.21 -12.88 27.32
C GLU A 100 4.50 -14.24 27.42
N PRO A 101 3.93 -14.61 28.58
CA PRO A 101 3.30 -15.92 28.76
C PRO A 101 2.24 -16.24 27.72
N ALA A 102 1.49 -15.24 27.29
CA ALA A 102 0.44 -15.39 26.27
C ALA A 102 0.96 -15.91 24.91
N TYR A 103 2.26 -15.74 24.64
CA TYR A 103 2.89 -16.17 23.38
C TYR A 103 3.76 -17.42 23.52
N GLY A 104 3.61 -18.19 24.60
CA GLY A 104 4.33 -19.46 24.80
C GLY A 104 4.16 -20.43 23.63
N VAL A 105 2.97 -20.52 23.08
CA VAL A 105 2.63 -21.35 21.92
C VAL A 105 3.46 -21.03 20.68
N MET A 106 3.86 -19.78 20.50
CA MET A 106 4.72 -19.39 19.38
C MET A 106 6.14 -19.93 19.54
N ARG A 107 6.64 -19.95 20.78
CA ARG A 107 7.95 -20.57 21.10
C ARG A 107 7.92 -22.07 20.90
N GLU A 108 6.85 -22.74 21.35
CA GLU A 108 6.64 -24.19 21.12
C GLU A 108 6.60 -24.52 19.64
N ALA A 109 5.98 -23.67 18.82
CA ALA A 109 6.00 -23.76 17.37
C ALA A 109 7.38 -23.42 16.75
N GLY A 110 8.39 -23.08 17.57
CA GLY A 110 9.73 -22.75 17.12
C GLY A 110 9.82 -21.36 16.41
N PHE A 111 8.96 -20.42 16.77
CA PHE A 111 9.10 -19.03 16.31
C PHE A 111 10.31 -18.39 16.98
N SER A 112 11.17 -17.75 16.18
CA SER A 112 12.32 -16.98 16.66
C SER A 112 12.34 -15.62 15.97
N PHE A 113 12.28 -14.57 16.76
CA PHE A 113 12.35 -13.20 16.28
C PHE A 113 13.68 -12.92 15.55
N GLY A 114 14.81 -13.37 16.13
CA GLY A 114 16.13 -13.22 15.52
C GLY A 114 16.25 -13.90 14.17
N SER A 115 15.76 -15.14 14.04
CA SER A 115 15.75 -15.88 12.78
C SER A 115 14.91 -15.17 11.69
N TRP A 116 13.83 -14.52 12.08
CA TRP A 116 13.03 -13.74 11.12
C TRP A 116 13.76 -12.47 10.68
N ILE A 117 14.40 -11.74 11.60
CA ILE A 117 15.21 -10.56 11.28
C ILE A 117 16.28 -10.89 10.23
N GLU A 118 16.97 -12.03 10.37
CA GLU A 118 17.99 -12.49 9.43
C GLU A 118 17.44 -12.78 8.04
N GLN A 119 16.19 -13.28 7.97
CA GLN A 119 15.52 -13.58 6.70
C GLN A 119 14.91 -12.35 6.02
N LEU A 120 14.59 -11.30 6.81
CA LEU A 120 13.98 -10.05 6.34
C LEU A 120 15.03 -9.01 5.94
N ASP A 121 15.83 -9.28 4.92
CA ASP A 121 16.87 -8.35 4.44
C ASP A 121 16.41 -7.59 3.17
N PRO A 122 16.00 -6.36 3.28
CA PRO A 122 15.41 -5.61 4.42
C PRO A 122 13.91 -5.83 4.56
N ALA A 123 13.25 -6.44 3.56
CA ALA A 123 11.83 -6.79 3.58
C ALA A 123 11.52 -7.93 2.61
N VAL A 124 10.46 -8.65 2.92
CA VAL A 124 9.90 -9.71 2.08
C VAL A 124 8.45 -9.37 1.75
N LEU A 125 8.14 -9.29 0.45
CA LEU A 125 6.78 -9.13 -0.06
C LEU A 125 6.29 -10.50 -0.55
N PHE A 126 5.05 -10.86 -0.28
CA PHE A 126 4.42 -12.07 -0.78
C PHE A 126 2.91 -11.91 -0.88
N GLU A 127 2.30 -12.63 -1.78
CA GLU A 127 0.85 -12.68 -1.92
C GLU A 127 0.27 -13.58 -0.83
N GLY A 128 -0.78 -13.12 -0.15
CA GLY A 128 -1.53 -13.91 0.81
C GLY A 128 -2.27 -15.05 0.11
N ASP A 129 -2.23 -16.26 0.71
CA ASP A 129 -3.13 -17.34 0.33
C ASP A 129 -4.52 -17.11 0.94
N ASP A 130 -5.50 -17.94 0.55
CA ASP A 130 -6.89 -17.80 1.00
C ASP A 130 -7.03 -17.80 2.51
N GLN A 131 -6.24 -18.63 3.21
CA GLN A 131 -6.27 -18.69 4.68
C GLN A 131 -5.72 -17.41 5.31
N LEU A 132 -4.58 -16.91 4.83
CA LEU A 132 -4.00 -15.67 5.33
C LEU A 132 -4.91 -14.48 5.04
N ASN A 133 -5.49 -14.41 3.83
CA ASN A 133 -6.43 -13.37 3.46
C ASN A 133 -7.67 -13.37 4.38
N ALA A 134 -8.21 -14.56 4.69
CA ALA A 134 -9.33 -14.69 5.63
C ALA A 134 -8.96 -14.29 7.06
N LEU A 135 -7.78 -14.68 7.54
CA LEU A 135 -7.26 -14.26 8.85
C LEU A 135 -7.11 -12.74 8.91
N MET A 136 -6.50 -12.12 7.91
CA MET A 136 -6.33 -10.67 7.86
C MET A 136 -7.67 -9.93 7.80
N ALA A 137 -8.60 -10.38 6.97
CA ALA A 137 -9.94 -9.78 6.91
C ALA A 137 -10.69 -9.85 8.25
N SER A 138 -10.46 -10.88 9.06
CA SER A 138 -11.11 -11.05 10.35
C SER A 138 -10.78 -9.98 11.39
N PHE A 139 -9.69 -9.21 11.21
CA PHE A 139 -9.36 -8.08 12.09
C PHE A 139 -10.37 -6.93 11.97
N GLU A 140 -11.03 -6.77 10.83
CA GLU A 140 -12.04 -5.70 10.65
C GLU A 140 -13.25 -5.85 11.56
N ALA A 141 -13.55 -7.07 11.99
CA ALA A 141 -14.65 -7.35 12.93
C ALA A 141 -14.27 -7.11 14.40
N LEU A 142 -12.98 -6.82 14.71
CA LEU A 142 -12.46 -6.70 16.08
C LEU A 142 -12.34 -5.21 16.48
N VAL A 143 -13.41 -4.45 16.36
CA VAL A 143 -13.40 -3.00 16.62
C VAL A 143 -13.81 -2.65 18.07
N ASP A 144 -14.31 -3.61 18.85
CA ASP A 144 -14.67 -3.42 20.26
C ASP A 144 -13.40 -3.47 21.12
N PRO A 145 -13.22 -2.55 22.09
CA PRO A 145 -12.12 -2.61 23.07
C PRO A 145 -12.05 -3.95 23.82
N PHE A 146 -13.17 -4.67 23.98
CA PHE A 146 -13.21 -6.01 24.58
C PHE A 146 -12.63 -7.11 23.66
N ASP A 147 -12.37 -6.81 22.38
CA ASP A 147 -11.78 -7.75 21.43
C ASP A 147 -10.24 -7.80 21.46
N ALA A 148 -9.60 -7.06 22.37
CA ALA A 148 -8.14 -7.07 22.51
C ALA A 148 -7.55 -8.49 22.69
N PRO A 149 -8.12 -9.41 23.49
CA PRO A 149 -7.65 -10.80 23.54
C PRO A 149 -7.78 -11.53 22.21
N ARG A 150 -8.86 -11.31 21.47
CA ARG A 150 -9.09 -11.90 20.13
C ARG A 150 -8.08 -11.37 19.13
N SER A 151 -7.76 -10.07 19.19
CA SER A 151 -6.72 -9.47 18.32
C SER A 151 -5.36 -10.13 18.55
N LYS A 152 -4.99 -10.46 19.79
CA LYS A 152 -3.76 -11.19 20.09
C LYS A 152 -3.77 -12.62 19.55
N LEU A 153 -4.91 -13.32 19.68
CA LEU A 153 -5.05 -14.68 19.14
C LEU A 153 -4.91 -14.66 17.61
N ARG A 154 -5.57 -13.72 16.92
CA ARG A 154 -5.43 -13.56 15.47
C ARG A 154 -4.02 -13.24 15.05
N PHE A 155 -3.34 -12.36 15.80
CA PHE A 155 -1.92 -12.08 15.57
C PHE A 155 -1.07 -13.35 15.63
N MET A 156 -1.26 -14.19 16.63
CA MET A 156 -0.54 -15.46 16.75
C MET A 156 -0.86 -16.42 15.60
N GLU A 157 -2.14 -16.57 15.23
CA GLU A 157 -2.55 -17.38 14.07
C GLU A 157 -1.86 -16.91 12.78
N VAL A 158 -1.84 -15.61 12.52
CA VAL A 158 -1.16 -15.03 11.35
C VAL A 158 0.32 -15.38 11.34
N LEU A 159 1.02 -15.18 12.46
CA LEU A 159 2.46 -15.48 12.51
C LEU A 159 2.76 -16.98 12.39
N LEU A 160 1.94 -17.84 13.00
CA LEU A 160 2.08 -19.30 12.88
C LEU A 160 1.82 -19.75 11.45
N HIS A 161 0.81 -19.20 10.78
CA HIS A 161 0.51 -19.50 9.38
C HIS A 161 1.66 -19.07 8.46
N VAL A 162 2.14 -17.83 8.59
CA VAL A 162 3.29 -17.33 7.81
C VAL A 162 4.54 -18.18 8.07
N LYS A 163 4.77 -18.59 9.32
CA LYS A 163 5.89 -19.49 9.67
C LYS A 163 5.76 -20.86 9.03
N ALA A 164 4.58 -21.48 9.12
CA ALA A 164 4.34 -22.82 8.55
C ALA A 164 4.49 -22.84 7.04
N ARG A 165 4.03 -21.78 6.37
CA ARG A 165 4.21 -21.58 4.92
C ARG A 165 5.68 -21.39 4.54
N GLY A 166 6.47 -20.81 5.44
CA GLY A 166 7.82 -20.32 5.18
C GLY A 166 7.81 -18.98 4.44
N LEU A 167 8.80 -18.14 4.71
CA LEU A 167 9.01 -16.91 3.95
C LEU A 167 9.53 -17.24 2.56
N PRO A 168 9.07 -16.55 1.52
CA PRO A 168 9.58 -16.78 0.17
C PRO A 168 11.09 -16.56 0.12
N THR A 169 11.83 -17.53 -0.37
CA THR A 169 13.25 -17.41 -0.64
C THR A 169 13.47 -16.88 -2.04
N GLY A 170 14.18 -15.76 -2.15
CA GLY A 170 14.54 -15.16 -3.43
C GLY A 170 13.78 -13.86 -3.74
N ARG A 171 14.41 -13.01 -4.57
CA ARG A 171 13.87 -11.71 -5.00
C ARG A 171 12.74 -11.92 -6.03
N ARG A 172 11.52 -12.21 -5.59
CA ARG A 172 10.33 -12.25 -6.48
C ARG A 172 9.67 -10.89 -6.69
N HIS A 173 10.30 -9.80 -6.25
CA HIS A 173 9.67 -8.49 -6.28
C HIS A 173 10.29 -7.59 -7.31
N SER A 174 9.44 -6.90 -8.07
CA SER A 174 9.87 -5.78 -8.88
C SER A 174 10.21 -4.62 -7.94
N TYR A 175 11.49 -4.49 -7.61
CA TYR A 175 11.98 -3.27 -6.99
C TYR A 175 11.92 -2.14 -8.02
N TYR A 176 11.20 -1.10 -7.68
CA TYR A 176 11.21 0.11 -8.48
C TYR A 176 12.34 1.00 -8.01
N THR A 177 13.26 1.34 -8.91
CA THR A 177 14.32 2.30 -8.61
C THR A 177 13.69 3.69 -8.40
N LYS A 178 14.43 4.58 -7.73
CA LYS A 178 14.03 5.98 -7.57
C LYS A 178 13.68 6.64 -8.92
N SER A 179 14.41 6.27 -9.98
CA SER A 179 14.13 6.76 -11.34
C SER A 179 12.78 6.26 -11.86
N HIS A 180 12.47 4.97 -11.73
CA HIS A 180 11.17 4.40 -12.14
C HIS A 180 10.01 5.07 -11.39
N MET A 181 10.15 5.23 -10.07
CA MET A 181 9.16 5.91 -9.23
C MET A 181 8.98 7.37 -9.64
N ARG A 182 10.07 8.09 -9.89
CA ARG A 182 10.05 9.48 -10.37
C ARG A 182 9.33 9.60 -11.71
N ILE A 183 9.65 8.75 -12.68
CA ILE A 183 9.00 8.74 -14.00
C ILE A 183 7.49 8.52 -13.85
N ALA A 184 7.07 7.52 -13.07
CA ALA A 184 5.67 7.23 -12.84
C ALA A 184 4.94 8.42 -12.20
N ARG A 185 5.52 9.04 -11.14
CA ARG A 185 4.92 10.19 -10.46
C ARG A 185 4.87 11.44 -11.35
N THR A 186 5.97 11.78 -12.03
CA THR A 186 5.98 12.94 -12.93
C THR A 186 4.96 12.77 -14.06
N THR A 187 4.78 11.54 -14.55
CA THR A 187 3.74 11.24 -15.53
C THR A 187 2.35 11.46 -14.92
N HIS A 188 2.09 10.94 -13.74
CA HIS A 188 0.84 11.13 -13.01
C HIS A 188 0.52 12.62 -12.82
N ASP A 189 1.48 13.39 -12.29
CA ASP A 189 1.30 14.81 -12.00
C ASP A 189 0.99 15.60 -13.29
N ARG A 190 1.69 15.27 -14.38
CA ARG A 190 1.42 15.87 -15.70
C ARG A 190 0.01 15.58 -16.20
N LEU A 191 -0.48 14.34 -16.05
CA LEU A 191 -1.84 13.96 -16.47
C LEU A 191 -2.90 14.63 -15.60
N CYS A 192 -2.67 14.74 -14.29
CA CYS A 192 -3.61 15.33 -13.35
C CYS A 192 -3.65 16.87 -13.42
N ALA A 193 -2.59 17.50 -13.93
CA ALA A 193 -2.54 18.96 -14.09
C ALA A 193 -3.55 19.48 -15.11
N ASP A 194 -3.82 18.72 -16.17
CA ASP A 194 -4.79 19.07 -17.21
C ASP A 194 -5.41 17.84 -17.84
N LEU A 195 -6.55 17.40 -17.31
CA LEU A 195 -7.28 16.24 -17.83
C LEU A 195 -7.87 16.46 -19.22
N GLY A 196 -8.04 17.72 -19.65
CA GLY A 196 -8.54 18.10 -20.96
C GLY A 196 -7.52 17.94 -22.10
N CYS A 197 -6.23 17.91 -21.76
CA CYS A 197 -5.16 17.85 -22.73
C CYS A 197 -5.14 16.52 -23.50
N ASP A 198 -4.84 16.58 -24.81
CA ASP A 198 -4.61 15.39 -25.65
C ASP A 198 -3.16 14.91 -25.48
N TYR A 199 -2.95 13.98 -24.54
CA TYR A 199 -1.63 13.43 -24.25
C TYR A 199 -1.24 12.34 -25.25
N ARG A 200 -0.10 12.53 -25.93
CA ARG A 200 0.56 11.46 -26.68
C ARG A 200 1.58 10.76 -25.79
N LEU A 201 1.36 9.47 -25.52
CA LEU A 201 2.26 8.69 -24.66
C LEU A 201 3.70 8.69 -25.16
N ARG A 202 3.89 8.78 -26.49
CA ARG A 202 5.21 8.85 -27.08
C ARG A 202 5.97 10.09 -26.64
N ASP A 203 5.32 11.25 -26.64
CA ASP A 203 5.96 12.52 -26.24
C ASP A 203 6.34 12.50 -24.75
N ILE A 204 5.52 11.84 -23.92
CA ILE A 204 5.85 11.65 -22.51
C ILE A 204 7.04 10.69 -22.35
N ALA A 205 7.05 9.57 -23.04
CA ALA A 205 8.14 8.58 -22.98
C ALA A 205 9.45 9.17 -23.49
N ASP A 206 9.42 9.89 -24.62
CA ASP A 206 10.57 10.54 -25.25
C ASP A 206 11.18 11.61 -24.30
N SER A 207 10.36 12.32 -23.52
CA SER A 207 10.84 13.30 -22.54
C SER A 207 11.69 12.67 -21.40
N PHE A 208 11.56 11.36 -21.18
CA PHE A 208 12.37 10.60 -20.22
C PHE A 208 13.44 9.73 -20.89
N GLY A 209 13.53 9.72 -22.23
CA GLY A 209 14.45 8.88 -22.97
C GLY A 209 14.14 7.38 -22.87
N ILE A 210 12.87 6.98 -22.74
CA ILE A 210 12.42 5.59 -22.59
C ILE A 210 11.36 5.22 -23.64
N SER A 211 11.10 3.91 -23.77
CA SER A 211 10.01 3.44 -24.61
C SER A 211 8.63 3.63 -23.96
N VAL A 212 7.57 3.71 -24.78
CA VAL A 212 6.18 3.73 -24.30
C VAL A 212 5.86 2.48 -23.45
N THR A 213 6.42 1.34 -23.80
CA THR A 213 6.28 0.10 -23.02
C THR A 213 6.89 0.26 -21.63
N SER A 214 8.10 0.80 -21.54
CA SER A 214 8.75 1.06 -20.25
C SER A 214 7.95 2.06 -19.41
N LEU A 215 7.46 3.14 -20.03
CA LEU A 215 6.60 4.14 -19.37
C LEU A 215 5.36 3.46 -18.76
N ASN A 216 4.63 2.67 -19.55
CA ASN A 216 3.46 1.95 -19.05
C ASN A 216 3.80 0.96 -17.94
N ASN A 217 4.90 0.21 -18.05
CA ASN A 217 5.34 -0.74 -17.03
C ASN A 217 5.65 -0.05 -15.70
N TYR A 218 6.37 1.07 -15.74
CA TYR A 218 6.69 1.83 -14.52
C TYR A 218 5.42 2.45 -13.92
N PHE A 219 4.58 3.04 -14.75
CA PHE A 219 3.33 3.64 -14.31
C PHE A 219 2.36 2.60 -13.73
N GLN A 220 2.13 1.50 -14.43
CA GLN A 220 1.27 0.41 -13.97
C GLN A 220 1.80 -0.23 -12.70
N GLY A 221 3.12 -0.34 -12.56
CA GLY A 221 3.73 -0.83 -11.33
C GLY A 221 3.33 -0.02 -10.10
N VAL A 222 3.30 1.31 -10.24
CA VAL A 222 2.96 2.23 -9.15
C VAL A 222 1.45 2.43 -8.99
N TYR A 223 0.74 2.68 -10.10
CA TYR A 223 -0.67 3.07 -10.10
C TYR A 223 -1.65 1.93 -10.41
N GLY A 224 -1.17 0.75 -10.80
CA GLY A 224 -1.98 -0.46 -10.96
C GLY A 224 -2.51 -0.70 -12.37
N VAL A 225 -2.66 0.35 -13.15
CA VAL A 225 -3.20 0.30 -14.51
C VAL A 225 -2.30 1.06 -15.48
N PRO A 226 -2.33 0.75 -16.79
CA PRO A 226 -1.59 1.52 -17.79
C PRO A 226 -2.06 2.97 -17.85
N VAL A 227 -1.19 3.86 -18.34
CA VAL A 227 -1.46 5.31 -18.47
C VAL A 227 -2.79 5.63 -19.15
N PRO A 228 -3.16 5.01 -20.30
CA PRO A 228 -4.43 5.33 -20.96
C PRO A 228 -5.66 4.98 -20.10
N THR A 229 -5.62 3.83 -19.42
CA THR A 229 -6.69 3.38 -18.53
C THR A 229 -6.84 4.34 -17.37
N TYR A 230 -5.73 4.69 -16.72
CA TYR A 230 -5.71 5.65 -15.63
C TYR A 230 -6.29 7.02 -16.02
N LEU A 231 -5.84 7.57 -17.15
CA LEU A 231 -6.33 8.86 -17.64
C LEU A 231 -7.84 8.83 -17.92
N ARG A 232 -8.32 7.74 -18.54
CA ARG A 232 -9.76 7.56 -18.80
C ARG A 232 -10.55 7.56 -17.48
N GLU A 233 -10.13 6.78 -16.48
CA GLU A 233 -10.80 6.70 -15.18
C GLU A 233 -10.81 8.05 -14.46
N ARG A 234 -9.70 8.78 -14.49
CA ARG A 234 -9.61 10.11 -13.87
C ARG A 234 -10.52 11.13 -14.56
N ARG A 235 -10.60 11.11 -15.89
CA ARG A 235 -11.52 11.95 -16.67
C ARG A 235 -12.98 11.69 -16.31
N LEU A 236 -13.37 10.42 -16.20
CA LEU A 236 -14.74 10.05 -15.82
C LEU A 236 -15.06 10.43 -14.37
N GLN A 237 -14.13 10.24 -13.45
CA GLN A 237 -14.30 10.67 -12.06
C GLN A 237 -14.46 12.18 -11.93
N GLU A 238 -13.67 12.95 -12.68
CA GLU A 238 -13.79 14.41 -12.67
C GLU A 238 -15.08 14.87 -13.33
N ALA A 239 -15.49 14.23 -14.41
CA ALA A 239 -16.78 14.52 -15.07
C ALA A 239 -17.97 14.23 -14.13
N ALA A 240 -17.94 13.13 -13.38
CA ALA A 240 -18.99 12.82 -12.42
C ALA A 240 -19.11 13.91 -11.34
N LYS A 241 -17.97 14.39 -10.82
CA LYS A 241 -17.98 15.51 -9.85
C LYS A 241 -18.56 16.80 -10.45
N LEU A 242 -18.18 17.11 -11.70
CA LEU A 242 -18.67 18.32 -12.38
C LEU A 242 -20.17 18.24 -12.62
N LEU A 243 -20.72 17.06 -12.96
CA LEU A 243 -22.16 16.82 -13.10
C LEU A 243 -22.93 17.03 -11.80
N GLU A 244 -22.31 16.75 -10.66
CA GLU A 244 -22.94 16.93 -9.33
C GLU A 244 -22.91 18.37 -8.83
N VAL A 245 -21.89 19.16 -9.21
CA VAL A 245 -21.64 20.48 -8.61
C VAL A 245 -21.83 21.66 -9.57
N THR A 246 -22.13 21.41 -10.85
CA THR A 246 -22.35 22.47 -11.85
C THR A 246 -23.60 22.21 -12.68
N ASP A 247 -24.14 23.30 -13.29
CA ASP A 247 -25.25 23.25 -14.26
C ASP A 247 -24.74 23.20 -15.71
N GLU A 248 -23.45 22.86 -15.92
CA GLU A 248 -22.88 22.77 -17.26
C GLU A 248 -23.50 21.60 -18.04
N SER A 249 -23.67 21.79 -19.35
CA SER A 249 -24.18 20.71 -20.20
C SER A 249 -23.23 19.51 -20.24
N VAL A 250 -23.76 18.32 -20.44
CA VAL A 250 -22.97 17.08 -20.61
C VAL A 250 -21.92 17.22 -21.69
N ALA A 251 -22.25 17.92 -22.80
CA ALA A 251 -21.31 18.17 -23.88
C ALA A 251 -20.15 19.09 -23.45
N THR A 252 -20.43 20.12 -22.67
CA THR A 252 -19.42 21.03 -22.12
C THR A 252 -18.48 20.29 -21.16
N ILE A 253 -19.05 19.50 -20.23
CA ILE A 253 -18.27 18.70 -19.30
C ILE A 253 -17.41 17.67 -20.04
N ALA A 254 -17.95 16.97 -21.04
CA ALA A 254 -17.19 16.03 -21.86
C ALA A 254 -15.97 16.71 -22.53
N ALA A 255 -16.16 17.87 -23.15
CA ALA A 255 -15.06 18.63 -23.73
C ALA A 255 -14.01 19.06 -22.70
N ARG A 256 -14.45 19.53 -21.53
CA ARG A 256 -13.60 19.99 -20.43
C ARG A 256 -12.70 18.87 -19.89
N VAL A 257 -13.19 17.63 -19.87
CA VAL A 257 -12.41 16.48 -19.42
C VAL A 257 -11.70 15.74 -20.58
N GLY A 258 -11.62 16.37 -21.77
CA GLY A 258 -10.82 15.89 -22.88
C GLY A 258 -11.48 14.85 -23.79
N TYR A 259 -12.81 14.81 -23.84
CA TYR A 259 -13.54 14.03 -24.83
C TYR A 259 -13.97 14.93 -26.01
N ALA A 260 -13.30 14.79 -27.17
CA ALA A 260 -13.66 15.52 -28.37
C ALA A 260 -15.03 15.11 -28.95
N ASN A 261 -15.54 13.92 -28.58
CA ASN A 261 -16.83 13.40 -29.04
C ASN A 261 -17.71 13.05 -27.85
N PRO A 262 -18.85 13.79 -27.64
CA PRO A 262 -19.78 13.52 -26.55
C PRO A 262 -20.38 12.11 -26.57
N SER A 263 -20.56 11.50 -27.76
CA SER A 263 -21.09 10.13 -27.85
C SER A 263 -20.12 9.10 -27.30
N LYS A 264 -18.80 9.31 -27.48
CA LYS A 264 -17.77 8.47 -26.85
C LYS A 264 -17.72 8.65 -25.35
N PHE A 265 -18.01 9.86 -24.85
CA PHE A 265 -18.11 10.13 -23.43
C PHE A 265 -19.32 9.40 -22.80
N SER A 266 -20.49 9.48 -23.43
CA SER A 266 -21.72 8.82 -22.91
C SER A 266 -21.63 7.28 -22.94
N ALA A 267 -20.75 6.72 -23.76
CA ALA A 267 -20.52 5.26 -23.86
C ALA A 267 -19.36 4.78 -22.94
N ALA A 268 -18.66 5.68 -22.26
CA ALA A 268 -17.48 5.36 -21.46
C ALA A 268 -17.78 5.17 -19.99
#